data_8a0a0d3b2de0cdf582892edd9ee009e3
#
_entry.id   8a0a0d3b2de0cdf582892edd9ee009e3
#
_cell.length_a   1.000
_cell.length_b   1.000
_cell.length_c   1.000
_cell.angle_alpha   90.00
_cell.angle_beta   90.00
_cell.angle_gamma   90.00
#
_symmetry.space_group_name_H-M   'P 1'
#
loop_
_entity.id
_entity.type
_entity.pdbx_description
1 polymer ?
#
loop_
_entity_poly.entity_id
_entity_poly.type
_entity_poly.pdbx_seq_one_letter_code
_entity_poly.pdbx_strand_id
1 'polypeptide(L)'
;MRDCKKRTNFAGCFVVDNLIIMFGKLFKSKKEQVKLFYNTDVHCHILPGVDHGSQSVEQSLEMLKAEAEMGIHRVILTSHVTAVTFENTRETLMDAFMKLKDAVADAGIDMELYLSAEYRMDEYFDKEYAADHLIPMPGNHILLENSFQQELMNLDDLLFDMQVKGYRTILAHPERYNYYSRRRKRYEELHNAGARFQINILSFTGYFGEEARDSALWFVRNGMIDYLGSDMHNVKHAHIIMDYINSKEWRKIAPELEQTVKNDMII
;
A
#
# COMPACT_ATOMS: atom_id res chain seq x y z
N MET A 1 9.97 -90.03 -35.27
CA MET A 1 11.35 -89.61 -35.56
C MET A 1 11.42 -88.12 -35.48
N ARG A 2 12.08 -87.68 -34.42
CA ARG A 2 13.03 -86.59 -34.38
C ARG A 2 12.43 -85.20 -34.68
N ASP A 3 12.47 -84.30 -33.84
CA ASP A 3 13.33 -83.65 -32.86
C ASP A 3 13.06 -82.13 -33.00
N CYS A 4 12.65 -81.49 -32.00
CA CYS A 4 13.40 -80.82 -30.97
C CYS A 4 13.89 -79.44 -31.32
N LYS A 5 13.59 -78.57 -30.37
CA LYS A 5 14.32 -77.39 -29.89
C LYS A 5 13.80 -76.04 -30.35
N LYS A 6 13.10 -75.36 -29.46
CA LYS A 6 13.62 -74.37 -28.48
C LYS A 6 14.35 -73.18 -29.07
N ARG A 7 13.81 -72.01 -28.84
CA ARG A 7 14.40 -70.94 -28.02
C ARG A 7 13.57 -69.70 -28.18
N THR A 8 12.91 -69.34 -27.14
CA THR A 8 13.26 -68.39 -26.06
C THR A 8 13.46 -66.96 -26.50
N ASN A 9 12.54 -66.19 -26.06
CA ASN A 9 12.74 -64.88 -25.39
C ASN A 9 13.77 -63.93 -25.98
N PHE A 10 13.26 -62.78 -26.41
CA PHE A 10 13.80 -61.49 -25.94
C PHE A 10 12.64 -60.50 -25.88
N ALA A 11 11.91 -60.56 -24.78
CA ALA A 11 11.19 -59.39 -24.30
C ALA A 11 12.18 -58.66 -23.36
N GLY A 12 12.43 -57.44 -23.61
CA GLY A 12 13.18 -56.68 -22.66
C GLY A 12 13.88 -55.47 -23.28
N CYS A 13 13.54 -54.36 -22.76
CA CYS A 13 14.31 -53.12 -22.89
C CYS A 13 14.01 -52.24 -24.12
N PHE A 14 12.87 -51.57 -24.11
CA PHE A 14 12.71 -50.27 -24.79
C PHE A 14 11.51 -49.51 -24.20
N VAL A 15 11.49 -49.29 -22.91
CA VAL A 15 10.54 -48.32 -22.26
C VAL A 15 11.20 -47.77 -21.02
N VAL A 16 12.30 -47.04 -21.14
CA VAL A 16 12.84 -46.24 -20.00
C VAL A 16 13.24 -44.84 -20.43
N ASP A 17 13.56 -44.59 -21.72
CA ASP A 17 14.09 -43.28 -22.09
C ASP A 17 13.05 -42.19 -22.39
N ASN A 18 11.78 -42.55 -22.58
CA ASN A 18 10.73 -41.55 -22.83
C ASN A 18 9.98 -41.04 -21.56
N LEU A 19 10.18 -41.65 -20.39
CA LEU A 19 9.50 -41.22 -19.15
C LEU A 19 10.31 -40.17 -18.39
N ILE A 20 11.61 -40.10 -18.62
CA ILE A 20 12.48 -39.11 -17.93
C ILE A 20 12.37 -37.74 -18.57
N ILE A 21 12.01 -37.64 -19.85
CA ILE A 21 11.87 -36.36 -20.57
C ILE A 21 10.54 -35.66 -20.26
N MET A 22 9.52 -36.36 -19.81
CA MET A 22 8.24 -35.76 -19.47
C MET A 22 8.19 -35.15 -18.04
N PHE A 23 9.02 -35.61 -17.11
CA PHE A 23 9.09 -35.05 -15.75
C PHE A 23 9.98 -33.80 -15.64
N GLY A 24 10.84 -33.55 -16.62
CA GLY A 24 11.74 -32.38 -16.64
C GLY A 24 11.07 -31.05 -17.03
N LYS A 25 9.81 -31.06 -17.47
CA LYS A 25 9.08 -29.83 -17.89
C LYS A 25 8.04 -29.34 -16.90
N LEU A 26 7.91 -29.94 -15.73
CA LEU A 26 6.90 -29.55 -14.71
C LEU A 26 7.46 -28.73 -13.55
N PHE A 27 8.76 -28.49 -13.50
CA PHE A 27 9.28 -27.45 -12.63
C PHE A 27 9.29 -26.12 -13.40
N LYS A 28 8.11 -25.47 -13.52
CA LYS A 28 8.09 -24.02 -13.68
C LYS A 28 8.87 -23.48 -12.47
N SER A 29 10.06 -22.95 -12.70
CA SER A 29 10.74 -22.15 -11.69
C SER A 29 9.70 -21.18 -11.15
N LYS A 30 9.44 -21.19 -9.85
CA LYS A 30 8.70 -20.09 -9.20
C LYS A 30 9.43 -18.83 -9.65
N LYS A 31 8.82 -18.03 -10.52
CA LYS A 31 9.35 -16.71 -10.81
C LYS A 31 9.50 -16.03 -9.47
N GLU A 32 10.69 -15.59 -9.16
CA GLU A 32 10.96 -14.80 -7.98
C GLU A 32 9.98 -13.64 -7.97
N GLN A 33 9.18 -13.53 -6.92
CA GLN A 33 8.14 -12.52 -6.81
C GLN A 33 8.84 -11.17 -6.66
N VAL A 34 8.49 -10.21 -7.51
CA VAL A 34 9.04 -8.85 -7.43
C VAL A 34 8.54 -8.24 -6.13
N LYS A 35 9.43 -7.62 -5.39
CA LYS A 35 9.12 -6.85 -4.19
C LYS A 35 9.13 -5.36 -4.51
N LEU A 36 8.48 -4.58 -3.66
CA LEU A 36 8.60 -3.13 -3.67
C LEU A 36 10.05 -2.73 -3.37
N PHE A 37 10.49 -1.59 -3.87
CA PHE A 37 11.85 -1.08 -3.68
C PHE A 37 12.04 -0.32 -2.36
N TYR A 38 11.01 -0.23 -1.53
CA TYR A 38 11.00 0.34 -0.19
C TYR A 38 10.38 -0.66 0.81
N ASN A 39 10.57 -0.42 2.11
CA ASN A 39 10.20 -1.34 3.17
C ASN A 39 9.09 -0.79 4.08
N THR A 40 8.62 0.44 3.85
CA THR A 40 7.65 1.11 4.72
C THR A 40 6.37 1.42 3.96
N ASP A 41 5.23 0.88 4.39
CA ASP A 41 3.93 1.39 3.95
C ASP A 41 3.50 2.55 4.85
N VAL A 42 3.17 3.69 4.23
CA VAL A 42 2.82 4.93 4.92
C VAL A 42 1.32 5.20 4.96
N HIS A 43 0.52 4.35 4.30
CA HIS A 43 -0.93 4.54 4.24
C HIS A 43 -1.65 3.21 4.05
N CYS A 44 -2.34 2.75 5.11
CA CYS A 44 -3.17 1.54 5.08
C CYS A 44 -4.23 1.55 6.19
N HIS A 45 -5.29 0.72 6.01
CA HIS A 45 -6.43 0.58 6.91
C HIS A 45 -6.45 -0.83 7.53
N ILE A 46 -5.38 -1.15 8.26
CA ILE A 46 -5.15 -2.48 8.84
C ILE A 46 -5.55 -2.56 10.31
N LEU A 47 -5.79 -1.44 11.02
CA LEU A 47 -6.28 -1.48 12.41
C LEU A 47 -7.65 -2.16 12.50
N PRO A 48 -7.84 -3.16 13.40
CA PRO A 48 -9.07 -3.94 13.43
C PRO A 48 -10.25 -3.16 14.01
N GLY A 49 -11.36 -3.09 13.28
CA GLY A 49 -12.67 -2.66 13.78
C GLY A 49 -12.82 -1.18 14.07
N VAL A 50 -11.96 -0.31 13.53
CA VAL A 50 -12.01 1.14 13.76
C VAL A 50 -12.51 1.96 12.58
N ASP A 51 -12.45 1.38 11.35
CA ASP A 51 -12.97 1.99 10.13
C ASP A 51 -13.52 0.91 9.17
N HIS A 52 -13.64 1.21 7.88
CA HIS A 52 -14.11 0.25 6.88
C HIS A 52 -12.99 -0.62 6.26
N GLY A 53 -11.79 -0.57 6.81
CA GLY A 53 -10.68 -1.46 6.50
C GLY A 53 -10.84 -2.83 7.15
N SER A 54 -9.83 -3.28 7.88
CA SER A 54 -9.88 -4.55 8.61
C SER A 54 -10.95 -4.57 9.70
N GLN A 55 -11.75 -5.63 9.75
CA GLN A 55 -12.86 -5.79 10.72
C GLN A 55 -12.48 -6.68 11.91
N SER A 56 -11.38 -7.40 11.85
CA SER A 56 -10.92 -8.27 12.93
C SER A 56 -9.40 -8.38 12.95
N VAL A 57 -8.87 -8.84 14.09
CA VAL A 57 -7.43 -9.11 14.26
C VAL A 57 -6.94 -10.13 13.24
N GLU A 58 -7.72 -11.16 12.94
CA GLU A 58 -7.36 -12.19 11.96
C GLU A 58 -7.19 -11.60 10.56
N GLN A 59 -8.12 -10.72 10.15
CA GLN A 59 -8.01 -10.01 8.87
C GLN A 59 -6.79 -9.08 8.84
N SER A 60 -6.52 -8.38 9.95
CA SER A 60 -5.32 -7.54 10.07
C SER A 60 -4.04 -8.36 9.90
N LEU A 61 -3.96 -9.52 10.54
CA LEU A 61 -2.80 -10.42 10.41
C LEU A 61 -2.64 -10.97 8.98
N GLU A 62 -3.74 -11.26 8.28
CA GLU A 62 -3.68 -11.66 6.86
C GLU A 62 -3.17 -10.52 5.99
N MET A 63 -3.63 -9.29 6.22
CA MET A 63 -3.17 -8.11 5.49
C MET A 63 -1.69 -7.82 5.75
N LEU A 64 -1.22 -7.91 6.99
CA LEU A 64 0.20 -7.73 7.34
C LEU A 64 1.10 -8.80 6.72
N LYS A 65 0.63 -10.05 6.60
CA LYS A 65 1.35 -11.10 5.88
C LYS A 65 1.48 -10.78 4.39
N ALA A 66 0.43 -10.23 3.80
CA ALA A 66 0.46 -9.81 2.40
C ALA A 66 1.40 -8.60 2.19
N GLU A 67 1.49 -7.67 3.16
CA GLU A 67 2.52 -6.61 3.17
C GLU A 67 3.94 -7.21 3.17
N ALA A 68 4.20 -8.18 4.04
CA ALA A 68 5.50 -8.85 4.11
C ALA A 68 5.86 -9.56 2.79
N GLU A 69 4.89 -10.14 2.09
CA GLU A 69 5.09 -10.74 0.76
C GLU A 69 5.49 -9.70 -0.29
N MET A 70 5.00 -8.46 -0.19
CA MET A 70 5.39 -7.34 -1.03
C MET A 70 6.76 -6.74 -0.66
N GLY A 71 7.36 -7.16 0.44
CA GLY A 71 8.67 -6.68 0.93
C GLY A 71 8.57 -5.58 1.97
N ILE A 72 7.37 -5.27 2.47
CA ILE A 72 7.15 -4.30 3.52
C ILE A 72 7.46 -4.95 4.89
N HIS A 73 8.21 -4.24 5.72
CA HIS A 73 8.57 -4.64 7.08
C HIS A 73 8.20 -3.60 8.14
N ARG A 74 7.77 -2.41 7.70
CA ARG A 74 7.31 -1.32 8.55
C ARG A 74 5.98 -0.80 8.03
N VAL A 75 4.99 -0.69 8.89
CA VAL A 75 3.64 -0.25 8.52
C VAL A 75 3.19 0.88 9.43
N ILE A 76 2.82 2.01 8.85
CA ILE A 76 2.16 3.09 9.55
C ILE A 76 0.66 2.93 9.36
N LEU A 77 -0.03 2.57 10.44
CA LEU A 77 -1.46 2.33 10.47
C LEU A 77 -2.19 3.69 10.49
N THR A 78 -2.98 3.96 9.46
CA THR A 78 -3.57 5.27 9.19
C THR A 78 -5.08 5.20 9.01
N SER A 79 -5.77 4.51 9.92
CA SER A 79 -7.22 4.43 9.89
C SER A 79 -7.88 5.80 9.90
N HIS A 80 -9.06 5.88 9.29
CA HIS A 80 -9.79 7.13 9.14
C HIS A 80 -10.15 7.81 10.47
N VAL A 81 -9.99 9.14 10.46
CA VAL A 81 -10.58 10.05 11.45
C VAL A 81 -11.40 11.08 10.67
N THR A 82 -12.73 10.98 10.76
CA THR A 82 -13.67 11.80 9.99
C THR A 82 -14.98 11.98 10.75
N ALA A 83 -15.59 13.14 10.61
CA ALA A 83 -16.88 13.45 11.20
C ALA A 83 -17.98 12.44 10.83
N VAL A 84 -18.87 12.15 11.77
CA VAL A 84 -20.08 11.33 11.62
C VAL A 84 -19.79 9.84 11.36
N THR A 85 -18.81 9.50 10.53
CA THR A 85 -18.61 8.10 10.08
C THR A 85 -17.60 7.37 10.97
N PHE A 86 -16.45 7.98 11.22
CA PHE A 86 -15.35 7.39 11.98
C PHE A 86 -14.75 8.45 12.93
N GLU A 87 -15.50 8.83 13.96
CA GLU A 87 -15.05 9.75 15.00
C GLU A 87 -14.08 9.06 15.97
N ASN A 88 -13.03 8.49 15.40
CA ASN A 88 -11.99 7.83 16.17
C ASN A 88 -11.21 8.86 16.99
N THR A 89 -11.01 8.54 18.27
CA THR A 89 -10.13 9.31 19.16
C THR A 89 -8.75 8.66 19.23
N ARG A 90 -7.78 9.38 19.78
CA ARG A 90 -6.45 8.83 20.08
C ARG A 90 -6.55 7.55 20.92
N GLU A 91 -7.45 7.50 21.91
CA GLU A 91 -7.65 6.36 22.80
C GLU A 91 -8.20 5.14 22.03
N THR A 92 -9.24 5.32 21.21
CA THR A 92 -9.83 4.23 20.44
C THR A 92 -8.83 3.62 19.45
N LEU A 93 -8.05 4.45 18.78
CA LEU A 93 -7.00 3.98 17.86
C LEU A 93 -5.86 3.29 18.61
N MET A 94 -5.44 3.83 19.79
CA MET A 94 -4.39 3.22 20.60
C MET A 94 -4.81 1.86 21.14
N ASP A 95 -6.06 1.70 21.60
CA ASP A 95 -6.59 0.42 22.08
C ASP A 95 -6.57 -0.65 20.98
N ALA A 96 -6.98 -0.30 19.76
CA ALA A 96 -6.92 -1.21 18.61
C ALA A 96 -5.48 -1.53 18.21
N PHE A 97 -4.59 -0.53 18.26
CA PHE A 97 -3.16 -0.68 17.98
C PHE A 97 -2.48 -1.66 18.93
N MET A 98 -2.71 -1.51 20.24
CA MET A 98 -2.12 -2.41 21.24
C MET A 98 -2.59 -3.85 21.06
N LYS A 99 -3.89 -4.06 20.78
CA LYS A 99 -4.43 -5.40 20.48
C LYS A 99 -3.78 -6.02 19.24
N LEU A 100 -3.61 -5.22 18.18
CA LEU A 100 -2.96 -5.72 16.95
C LEU A 100 -1.48 -6.02 17.19
N LYS A 101 -0.77 -5.16 17.92
CA LYS A 101 0.65 -5.32 18.23
C LYS A 101 0.92 -6.60 19.00
N ASP A 102 0.09 -6.92 20.01
CA ASP A 102 0.20 -8.15 20.78
C ASP A 102 -0.05 -9.37 19.87
N ALA A 103 -1.08 -9.32 19.02
CA ALA A 103 -1.39 -10.40 18.09
C ALA A 103 -0.29 -10.63 17.03
N VAL A 104 0.36 -9.57 16.56
CA VAL A 104 1.51 -9.67 15.63
C VAL A 104 2.70 -10.36 16.30
N ALA A 105 2.99 -10.01 17.57
CA ALA A 105 4.03 -10.66 18.36
C ALA A 105 3.72 -12.16 18.59
N ASP A 106 2.48 -12.48 18.98
CA ASP A 106 2.03 -13.86 19.21
C ASP A 106 2.06 -14.71 17.93
N ALA A 107 1.76 -14.09 16.78
CA ALA A 107 1.81 -14.75 15.47
C ALA A 107 3.23 -14.87 14.90
N GLY A 108 4.25 -14.29 15.55
CA GLY A 108 5.63 -14.29 15.09
C GLY A 108 5.84 -13.60 13.75
N ILE A 109 5.03 -12.57 13.43
CA ILE A 109 5.17 -11.78 12.21
C ILE A 109 6.25 -10.73 12.43
N ASP A 110 7.30 -10.75 11.60
CA ASP A 110 8.39 -9.77 11.64
C ASP A 110 7.94 -8.46 10.95
N MET A 111 7.27 -7.60 11.72
CA MET A 111 6.70 -6.34 11.25
C MET A 111 6.76 -5.28 12.34
N GLU A 112 7.34 -4.13 12.00
CA GLU A 112 7.29 -2.96 12.88
C GLU A 112 6.02 -2.16 12.60
N LEU A 113 5.26 -1.86 13.65
CA LEU A 113 4.01 -1.11 13.55
C LEU A 113 4.14 0.27 14.20
N TYR A 114 3.65 1.27 13.49
CA TYR A 114 3.52 2.64 13.96
C TYR A 114 2.05 3.07 13.88
N LEU A 115 1.59 3.84 14.85
CA LEU A 115 0.23 4.38 14.88
C LEU A 115 0.21 5.80 14.34
N SER A 116 -0.73 6.08 13.45
CA SER A 116 -1.14 7.39 13.01
C SER A 116 -2.62 7.37 12.63
N ALA A 117 -3.08 8.32 11.82
CA ALA A 117 -4.41 8.34 11.24
C ALA A 117 -4.42 9.07 9.90
N GLU A 118 -5.39 8.73 9.05
CA GLU A 118 -5.77 9.55 7.91
C GLU A 118 -6.88 10.50 8.35
N TYR A 119 -6.54 11.78 8.42
CA TYR A 119 -7.44 12.82 8.87
C TYR A 119 -8.18 13.45 7.70
N ARG A 120 -9.49 13.26 7.65
CA ARG A 120 -10.32 14.03 6.74
C ARG A 120 -10.43 15.47 7.24
N MET A 121 -10.09 16.43 6.40
CA MET A 121 -10.15 17.84 6.74
C MET A 121 -11.61 18.32 6.80
N ASP A 122 -12.26 18.06 7.95
CA ASP A 122 -13.66 18.38 8.28
C ASP A 122 -13.77 18.97 9.69
N GLU A 123 -14.98 19.19 10.18
CA GLU A 123 -15.22 19.79 11.50
C GLU A 123 -14.72 18.94 12.68
N TYR A 124 -14.60 17.61 12.50
CA TYR A 124 -14.03 16.75 13.55
C TYR A 124 -12.51 16.89 13.59
N PHE A 125 -11.87 16.95 12.42
CA PHE A 125 -10.45 17.26 12.33
C PHE A 125 -10.12 18.61 12.95
N ASP A 126 -10.90 19.66 12.66
CA ASP A 126 -10.69 21.00 13.22
C ASP A 126 -10.70 20.97 14.76
N LYS A 127 -11.61 20.20 15.34
CA LYS A 127 -11.72 20.02 16.79
C LYS A 127 -10.50 19.29 17.36
N GLU A 128 -10.09 18.17 16.75
CA GLU A 128 -8.94 17.38 17.22
C GLU A 128 -7.62 18.16 17.05
N TYR A 129 -7.51 18.91 15.96
CA TYR A 129 -6.35 19.76 15.71
C TYR A 129 -6.24 20.92 16.72
N ALA A 130 -7.35 21.58 17.03
CA ALA A 130 -7.39 22.66 18.03
C ALA A 130 -7.08 22.15 19.45
N ALA A 131 -7.41 20.89 19.74
CA ALA A 131 -7.16 20.25 21.03
C ALA A 131 -5.76 19.62 21.16
N ASP A 132 -4.93 19.66 20.11
CA ASP A 132 -3.62 18.99 20.01
C ASP A 132 -3.70 17.46 20.21
N HIS A 133 -4.75 16.86 19.66
CA HIS A 133 -5.01 15.43 19.78
C HIS A 133 -4.54 14.61 18.57
N LEU A 134 -3.96 15.24 17.54
CA LEU A 134 -3.48 14.50 16.37
C LEU A 134 -2.41 13.48 16.75
N ILE A 135 -2.38 12.36 16.01
CA ILE A 135 -1.37 11.31 16.14
C ILE A 135 -0.43 11.43 14.93
N PRO A 136 0.70 12.12 15.06
CA PRO A 136 1.63 12.24 13.94
C PRO A 136 2.34 10.93 13.66
N MET A 137 2.64 10.68 12.39
CA MET A 137 3.63 9.69 11.98
C MET A 137 5.03 10.10 12.47
N PRO A 138 6.00 9.18 12.45
CA PRO A 138 7.40 9.52 12.72
C PRO A 138 7.83 10.77 11.92
N GLY A 139 8.73 11.57 12.49
CA GLY A 139 9.17 12.82 11.88
C GLY A 139 8.11 13.93 11.83
N ASN A 140 7.06 13.81 12.65
CA ASN A 140 5.97 14.79 12.80
C ASN A 140 5.12 14.99 11.52
N HIS A 141 4.93 13.92 10.74
CA HIS A 141 4.09 13.96 9.55
C HIS A 141 2.63 13.72 9.89
N ILE A 142 1.72 14.42 9.20
CA ILE A 142 0.26 14.23 9.30
C ILE A 142 -0.27 13.93 7.91
N LEU A 143 -1.03 12.82 7.80
CA LEU A 143 -1.73 12.43 6.58
C LEU A 143 -3.11 13.08 6.56
N LEU A 144 -3.36 13.89 5.55
CA LEU A 144 -4.57 14.69 5.39
C LEU A 144 -5.35 14.27 4.14
N GLU A 145 -6.63 14.03 4.29
CA GLU A 145 -7.54 13.74 3.18
C GLU A 145 -8.45 14.94 2.89
N ASN A 146 -8.50 15.37 1.62
CA ASN A 146 -9.51 16.30 1.15
C ASN A 146 -10.87 15.62 0.90
N SER A 147 -11.94 16.41 0.84
CA SER A 147 -13.20 15.93 0.29
C SER A 147 -13.03 15.49 -1.17
N PHE A 148 -13.68 14.39 -1.57
CA PHE A 148 -13.72 13.98 -2.98
C PHE A 148 -14.60 14.88 -3.86
N GLN A 149 -15.38 15.76 -3.25
CA GLN A 149 -16.30 16.69 -3.95
C GLN A 149 -15.63 18.02 -4.30
N GLN A 150 -14.83 18.56 -3.37
CA GLN A 150 -14.17 19.85 -3.53
C GLN A 150 -12.97 19.99 -2.61
N GLU A 151 -12.04 20.84 -2.98
CA GLU A 151 -10.93 21.28 -2.15
C GLU A 151 -11.44 22.07 -0.94
N LEU A 152 -10.81 21.89 0.23
CA LEU A 152 -11.06 22.75 1.39
C LEU A 152 -10.76 24.21 1.03
N MET A 153 -11.70 25.13 1.29
CA MET A 153 -11.58 26.53 0.86
C MET A 153 -10.37 27.27 1.44
N ASN A 154 -9.98 26.94 2.67
CA ASN A 154 -8.83 27.53 3.37
C ASN A 154 -7.65 26.56 3.45
N LEU A 155 -7.48 25.66 2.48
CA LEU A 155 -6.43 24.63 2.49
C LEU A 155 -5.02 25.24 2.64
N ASP A 156 -4.71 26.31 1.91
CA ASP A 156 -3.39 26.95 1.99
C ASP A 156 -3.10 27.53 3.38
N ASP A 157 -4.09 28.17 4.01
CA ASP A 157 -3.97 28.71 5.36
C ASP A 157 -3.78 27.59 6.39
N LEU A 158 -4.53 26.50 6.27
CA LEU A 158 -4.41 25.33 7.14
C LEU A 158 -3.01 24.69 7.04
N LEU A 159 -2.54 24.44 5.81
CA LEU A 159 -1.21 23.84 5.58
C LEU A 159 -0.10 24.76 6.14
N PHE A 160 -0.22 26.04 5.97
CA PHE A 160 0.72 27.03 6.53
C PHE A 160 0.71 27.01 8.06
N ASP A 161 -0.49 27.05 8.70
CA ASP A 161 -0.62 26.99 10.16
C ASP A 161 -0.02 25.70 10.75
N MET A 162 -0.30 24.56 10.12
CA MET A 162 0.28 23.27 10.51
C MET A 162 1.80 23.26 10.42
N GLN A 163 2.39 23.85 9.36
CA GLN A 163 3.84 23.98 9.22
C GLN A 163 4.44 24.88 10.28
N VAL A 164 3.78 25.99 10.63
CA VAL A 164 4.21 26.88 11.72
C VAL A 164 4.23 26.15 13.07
N LYS A 165 3.29 25.23 13.30
CA LYS A 165 3.27 24.34 14.48
C LYS A 165 4.28 23.19 14.41
N GLY A 166 5.03 23.08 13.31
CA GLY A 166 6.09 22.09 13.12
C GLY A 166 5.61 20.77 12.53
N TYR A 167 4.37 20.66 12.05
CA TYR A 167 3.89 19.49 11.32
C TYR A 167 4.39 19.49 9.87
N ARG A 168 4.61 18.28 9.33
CA ARG A 168 4.90 18.05 7.94
C ARG A 168 3.67 17.42 7.30
N THR A 169 2.98 18.15 6.44
CA THR A 169 1.72 17.72 5.88
C THR A 169 1.91 16.82 4.67
N ILE A 170 1.20 15.70 4.64
CA ILE A 170 1.11 14.76 3.53
C ILE A 170 -0.32 14.76 3.05
N LEU A 171 -0.56 15.10 1.79
CA LEU A 171 -1.88 14.99 1.17
C LEU A 171 -2.07 13.56 0.67
N ALA A 172 -3.08 12.89 1.20
CA ALA A 172 -3.42 11.53 0.84
C ALA A 172 -3.98 11.47 -0.59
N HIS A 173 -3.52 10.53 -1.38
CA HIS A 173 -4.00 10.16 -2.72
C HIS A 173 -4.59 11.31 -3.56
N PRO A 174 -3.85 12.42 -3.77
CA PRO A 174 -4.36 13.58 -4.51
C PRO A 174 -4.74 13.25 -5.96
N GLU A 175 -4.27 12.17 -6.52
CA GLU A 175 -4.64 11.68 -7.84
C GLU A 175 -6.11 11.26 -7.94
N ARG A 176 -6.77 11.02 -6.81
CA ARG A 176 -8.19 10.63 -6.73
C ARG A 176 -9.14 11.84 -6.69
N TYR A 177 -8.64 13.04 -6.55
CA TYR A 177 -9.48 14.24 -6.51
C TYR A 177 -9.74 14.78 -7.93
N ASN A 178 -10.84 14.33 -8.53
CA ASN A 178 -11.19 14.62 -9.92
C ASN A 178 -11.28 16.12 -10.24
N TYR A 179 -11.59 16.96 -9.25
CA TYR A 179 -11.62 18.42 -9.45
C TYR A 179 -10.24 19.03 -9.75
N TYR A 180 -9.13 18.31 -9.47
CA TYR A 180 -7.78 18.73 -9.86
C TYR A 180 -7.37 18.26 -11.26
N SER A 181 -8.06 17.28 -11.85
CA SER A 181 -7.65 16.67 -13.12
C SER A 181 -7.47 17.71 -14.25
N ARG A 182 -8.27 18.79 -14.22
CA ARG A 182 -8.17 19.96 -15.13
C ARG A 182 -7.42 21.14 -14.55
N ARG A 183 -6.93 21.06 -13.32
CA ARG A 183 -6.26 22.13 -12.57
C ARG A 183 -4.91 21.67 -12.03
N ARG A 184 -4.15 20.95 -12.85
CA ARG A 184 -2.88 20.30 -12.43
C ARG A 184 -1.84 21.29 -11.89
N LYS A 185 -1.90 22.56 -12.28
CA LYS A 185 -1.08 23.62 -11.68
C LYS A 185 -1.30 23.76 -10.17
N ARG A 186 -2.49 23.39 -9.68
CA ARG A 186 -2.76 23.39 -8.23
C ARG A 186 -1.90 22.41 -7.46
N TYR A 187 -1.57 21.26 -8.04
CA TYR A 187 -0.61 20.32 -7.41
C TYR A 187 0.78 20.96 -7.28
N GLU A 188 1.25 21.66 -8.32
CA GLU A 188 2.53 22.38 -8.25
C GLU A 188 2.52 23.46 -7.17
N GLU A 189 1.44 24.21 -7.05
CA GLU A 189 1.26 25.23 -6.02
C GLU A 189 1.32 24.63 -4.60
N LEU A 190 0.57 23.57 -4.34
CA LEU A 190 0.56 22.87 -3.05
C LEU A 190 1.93 22.26 -2.71
N HIS A 191 2.58 21.61 -3.69
CA HIS A 191 3.89 21.02 -3.47
C HIS A 191 4.96 22.06 -3.17
N ASN A 192 4.93 23.19 -3.90
CA ASN A 192 5.81 24.32 -3.68
C ASN A 192 5.54 25.01 -2.31
N ALA A 193 4.30 24.99 -1.85
CA ALA A 193 3.92 25.46 -0.52
C ALA A 193 4.38 24.51 0.62
N GLY A 194 4.96 23.36 0.27
CA GLY A 194 5.55 22.41 1.23
C GLY A 194 4.71 21.18 1.54
N ALA A 195 3.49 21.06 0.99
CA ALA A 195 2.73 19.82 1.08
C ALA A 195 3.47 18.68 0.38
N ARG A 196 3.45 17.47 0.96
CA ARG A 196 3.96 16.26 0.33
C ARG A 196 2.81 15.43 -0.20
N PHE A 197 3.08 14.63 -1.23
CA PHE A 197 2.04 13.82 -1.86
C PHE A 197 2.28 12.33 -1.65
N GLN A 198 1.26 11.66 -1.11
CA GLN A 198 1.21 10.20 -1.07
C GLN A 198 0.27 9.73 -2.17
N ILE A 199 0.75 8.88 -3.06
CA ILE A 199 0.00 8.30 -4.18
C ILE A 199 -0.30 6.83 -3.89
N ASN A 200 -1.53 6.39 -4.18
CA ASN A 200 -1.90 4.99 -4.03
C ASN A 200 -1.34 4.13 -5.15
N ILE A 201 -0.71 3.00 -4.81
CA ILE A 201 -0.25 2.03 -5.82
C ILE A 201 -1.44 1.51 -6.63
N LEU A 202 -2.59 1.30 -5.99
CA LEU A 202 -3.84 0.87 -6.64
C LEU A 202 -4.30 1.82 -7.75
N SER A 203 -3.98 3.11 -7.67
CA SER A 203 -4.36 4.08 -8.69
C SER A 203 -3.71 3.78 -10.05
N PHE A 204 -2.47 3.29 -10.07
CA PHE A 204 -1.80 2.90 -11.30
C PHE A 204 -2.46 1.72 -12.01
N THR A 205 -3.19 0.88 -11.27
CA THR A 205 -3.90 -0.28 -11.83
C THR A 205 -5.21 0.07 -12.53
N GLY A 206 -5.70 1.29 -12.35
CA GLY A 206 -7.04 1.72 -12.78
C GLY A 206 -8.15 1.30 -11.80
N TYR A 207 -7.82 0.79 -10.61
CA TYR A 207 -8.80 0.38 -9.59
C TYR A 207 -9.77 1.51 -9.22
N PHE A 208 -9.28 2.74 -9.14
CA PHE A 208 -10.07 3.94 -8.86
C PHE A 208 -10.54 4.69 -10.12
N GLY A 209 -10.44 4.06 -11.30
CA GLY A 209 -10.83 4.62 -12.59
C GLY A 209 -9.67 5.25 -13.37
N GLU A 210 -9.92 5.48 -14.66
CA GLU A 210 -8.89 5.97 -15.59
C GLU A 210 -8.41 7.39 -15.24
N GLU A 211 -9.29 8.27 -14.70
CA GLU A 211 -8.89 9.63 -14.31
C GLU A 211 -7.86 9.63 -13.18
N ALA A 212 -8.05 8.76 -12.18
CA ALA A 212 -7.09 8.58 -11.08
C ALA A 212 -5.77 7.99 -11.60
N ARG A 213 -5.84 6.99 -12.49
CA ARG A 213 -4.67 6.40 -13.13
C ARG A 213 -3.87 7.41 -13.96
N ASP A 214 -4.55 8.19 -14.80
CA ASP A 214 -3.91 9.24 -15.61
C ASP A 214 -3.24 10.32 -14.74
N SER A 215 -3.89 10.67 -13.62
CA SER A 215 -3.34 11.60 -12.64
C SER A 215 -2.12 11.00 -11.94
N ALA A 216 -2.17 9.75 -11.48
CA ALA A 216 -1.02 9.07 -10.87
C ALA A 216 0.18 9.01 -11.83
N LEU A 217 -0.03 8.65 -13.09
CA LEU A 217 1.02 8.67 -14.12
C LEU A 217 1.54 10.10 -14.42
N TRP A 218 0.69 11.11 -14.28
CA TRP A 218 1.14 12.50 -14.39
C TRP A 218 2.09 12.87 -13.23
N PHE A 219 1.78 12.46 -11.99
CA PHE A 219 2.65 12.65 -10.83
C PHE A 219 4.02 12.00 -11.02
N VAL A 220 4.08 10.77 -11.59
CA VAL A 220 5.36 10.12 -11.93
C VAL A 220 6.18 10.99 -12.88
N ARG A 221 5.59 11.40 -14.03
CA ARG A 221 6.28 12.19 -15.05
C ARG A 221 6.78 13.55 -14.58
N ASN A 222 6.19 14.09 -13.51
CA ASN A 222 6.58 15.39 -12.95
C ASN A 222 7.42 15.28 -11.69
N GLY A 223 7.78 14.06 -11.26
CA GLY A 223 8.62 13.84 -10.08
C GLY A 223 7.99 14.34 -8.78
N MET A 224 6.67 14.33 -8.67
CA MET A 224 5.92 14.88 -7.53
C MET A 224 5.34 13.80 -6.62
N ILE A 225 5.91 12.61 -6.59
CA ILE A 225 5.52 11.56 -5.66
C ILE A 225 6.55 11.53 -4.53
N ASP A 226 6.16 11.97 -3.34
CA ASP A 226 7.01 11.88 -2.17
C ASP A 226 6.87 10.51 -1.49
N TYR A 227 5.66 9.94 -1.47
CA TYR A 227 5.35 8.67 -0.83
C TYR A 227 4.41 7.81 -1.67
N LEU A 228 4.57 6.49 -1.60
CA LEU A 228 3.60 5.52 -2.09
C LEU A 228 2.90 4.88 -0.89
N GLY A 229 1.60 4.64 -1.01
CA GLY A 229 0.82 3.92 -0.01
C GLY A 229 0.04 2.78 -0.65
N SER A 230 -0.21 1.72 0.11
CA SER A 230 -1.10 0.66 -0.34
C SER A 230 -2.56 1.12 -0.34
N ASP A 231 -2.94 1.96 0.61
CA ASP A 231 -4.33 2.30 0.94
C ASP A 231 -5.18 1.02 1.05
N MET A 232 -4.56 0.00 1.68
CA MET A 232 -5.11 -1.34 1.70
C MET A 232 -6.20 -1.45 2.75
N HIS A 233 -7.41 -1.84 2.31
CA HIS A 233 -8.58 -2.08 3.17
C HIS A 233 -8.91 -3.56 3.32
N ASN A 234 -8.32 -4.41 2.50
CA ASN A 234 -8.51 -5.87 2.54
C ASN A 234 -7.42 -6.58 1.72
N VAL A 235 -7.28 -7.87 1.90
CA VAL A 235 -6.27 -8.70 1.22
C VAL A 235 -6.40 -8.70 -0.31
N LYS A 236 -7.59 -8.42 -0.88
CA LYS A 236 -7.75 -8.33 -2.34
C LYS A 236 -6.96 -7.15 -2.92
N HIS A 237 -6.87 -6.04 -2.18
CA HIS A 237 -6.04 -4.90 -2.59
C HIS A 237 -4.57 -5.31 -2.70
N ALA A 238 -4.06 -6.07 -1.71
CA ALA A 238 -2.70 -6.60 -1.75
C ALA A 238 -2.45 -7.47 -2.99
N HIS A 239 -3.37 -8.37 -3.32
CA HIS A 239 -3.24 -9.22 -4.51
C HIS A 239 -3.19 -8.38 -5.80
N ILE A 240 -4.02 -7.34 -5.93
CA ILE A 240 -4.00 -6.44 -7.09
C ILE A 240 -2.65 -5.70 -7.18
N ILE A 241 -2.14 -5.23 -6.04
CA ILE A 241 -0.83 -4.57 -5.98
C ILE A 241 0.29 -5.55 -6.38
N MET A 242 0.28 -6.78 -5.82
CA MET A 242 1.26 -7.82 -6.16
C MET A 242 1.26 -8.17 -7.65
N ASP A 243 0.09 -8.30 -8.27
CA ASP A 243 -0.03 -8.52 -9.69
C ASP A 243 0.54 -7.35 -10.50
N TYR A 244 0.25 -6.13 -10.06
CA TYR A 244 0.71 -4.92 -10.73
C TYR A 244 2.24 -4.73 -10.65
N ILE A 245 2.87 -4.92 -9.50
CA ILE A 245 4.33 -4.77 -9.35
C ILE A 245 5.10 -5.84 -10.15
N ASN A 246 4.47 -6.96 -10.50
CA ASN A 246 5.01 -7.96 -11.41
C ASN A 246 4.79 -7.63 -12.90
N SER A 247 4.05 -6.58 -13.23
CA SER A 247 3.68 -6.19 -14.58
C SER A 247 4.83 -5.53 -15.36
N LYS A 248 4.65 -5.43 -16.69
CA LYS A 248 5.56 -4.66 -17.53
C LYS A 248 5.40 -3.15 -17.34
N GLU A 249 4.22 -2.71 -16.90
CA GLU A 249 3.94 -1.28 -16.66
C GLU A 249 4.70 -0.78 -15.44
N TRP A 250 4.65 -1.53 -14.33
CA TRP A 250 5.43 -1.22 -13.14
C TRP A 250 6.93 -1.09 -13.43
N ARG A 251 7.50 -2.04 -14.18
CA ARG A 251 8.93 -2.02 -14.55
C ARG A 251 9.35 -0.79 -15.35
N LYS A 252 8.40 -0.10 -16.00
CA LYS A 252 8.69 1.13 -16.75
C LYS A 252 8.72 2.35 -15.84
N ILE A 253 7.85 2.40 -14.82
CA ILE A 253 7.72 3.55 -13.93
C ILE A 253 8.54 3.43 -12.64
N ALA A 254 8.84 2.22 -12.18
CA ALA A 254 9.58 2.01 -10.94
C ALA A 254 10.94 2.76 -10.88
N PRO A 255 11.76 2.82 -11.95
CA PRO A 255 13.02 3.56 -11.91
C PRO A 255 12.85 5.08 -11.72
N GLU A 256 11.72 5.66 -12.14
CA GLU A 256 11.40 7.07 -11.90
C GLU A 256 10.93 7.27 -10.46
N LEU A 257 10.12 6.35 -9.95
CA LEU A 257 9.62 6.34 -8.57
C LEU A 257 10.77 6.20 -7.55
N GLU A 258 11.73 5.33 -7.81
CA GLU A 258 12.92 5.13 -6.95
C GLU A 258 13.72 6.43 -6.72
N GLN A 259 13.62 7.40 -7.61
CA GLN A 259 14.33 8.67 -7.49
C GLN A 259 13.63 9.68 -6.57
N THR A 260 12.34 9.55 -6.38
CA THR A 260 11.52 10.55 -5.67
C THR A 260 10.89 10.03 -4.39
N VAL A 261 10.52 8.75 -4.33
CA VAL A 261 9.82 8.12 -3.22
C VAL A 261 10.72 8.01 -1.99
N LYS A 262 10.20 8.45 -0.84
CA LYS A 262 10.94 8.59 0.43
C LYS A 262 10.31 7.80 1.57
N ASN A 263 9.58 6.73 1.27
CA ASN A 263 8.85 5.94 2.27
C ASN A 263 9.73 5.56 3.47
N ASP A 264 10.94 5.06 3.21
CA ASP A 264 11.84 4.59 4.26
C ASP A 264 12.54 5.73 5.04
N MET A 265 12.40 6.96 4.58
CA MET A 265 12.96 8.14 5.23
C MET A 265 12.01 8.80 6.24
N ILE A 266 10.76 8.30 6.34
CA ILE A 266 9.76 8.85 7.24
C ILE A 266 9.98 8.41 8.70
N ILE A 267 10.73 7.31 8.88
CA ILE A 267 11.05 6.69 10.18
C ILE A 267 12.51 6.93 10.52
#